data_459cda56127d727a3ba3a7ec62bfe31d
#
_entry.id   459cda56127d727a3ba3a7ec62bfe31d
#
_cell.length_a   1.000
_cell.length_b   1.000
_cell.length_c   1.000
_cell.angle_alpha   90.00
_cell.angle_beta   90.00
_cell.angle_gamma   90.00
#
_symmetry.space_group_name_H-M   'P 1'
#
loop_
_entity.id
_entity.type
_entity.pdbx_description
1 polymer ?
#
loop_
_entity_poly.entity_id
_entity_poly.type
_entity_poly.pdbx_seq_one_letter_code
_entity_poly.pdbx_strand_id
1 'polypeptide(L)'
;MAGNTLGKVFQITTFGESHGVAIGGIIDGVPAGLELDPAGIQSDLDRRRPGTSDITTPRKEDDKVVILSGVLPAEGGLFISTGTPIGFQLANKDAKSADHSHLENTFRPSHADYTYDAKYGLRDIRGGGRSSARETACRVVGGAIARQLLKTTYSVEISAYVERVQDISVPFPPTFFSREMVDSTAVRCPSDEVASKMIQRIETVRDEGDTVGGSIVVVAKNVPTGWGEPVFDKLNADLAKALMSIPAVKALEIGSGFSGTLMRGSEHNDEFVSGKSDGAVIETSSNRSGGIQGGISNGEEIVIRIGFKPVATIKKIQNTVNRDGEEITVSGKGRHDPCVLPRAIPIVEAMVALVLADHSLRQRTSRL
;
A
#
# COMPACT_ATOMS: atom_id res chain seq x y z
N MET A 1 -23.10 6.31 -1.23
CA MET A 1 -22.08 6.31 -0.15
C MET A 1 -20.72 6.60 -0.76
N ALA A 2 -19.91 7.41 -0.10
CA ALA A 2 -18.58 7.77 -0.59
C ALA A 2 -17.54 6.74 -0.12
N GLY A 3 -16.83 6.11 -1.06
CA GLY A 3 -15.75 5.14 -0.77
C GLY A 3 -14.37 5.78 -0.65
N ASN A 4 -14.28 7.06 -0.21
CA ASN A 4 -13.03 7.82 -0.18
C ASN A 4 -12.45 8.00 1.23
N THR A 5 -13.06 7.36 2.23
CA THR A 5 -12.64 7.41 3.64
C THR A 5 -12.30 6.01 4.14
N LEU A 6 -11.17 5.90 4.83
CA LEU A 6 -10.72 4.70 5.55
C LEU A 6 -10.50 5.04 7.03
N GLY A 7 -10.78 4.08 7.91
CA GLY A 7 -10.65 4.21 9.37
C GLY A 7 -11.96 4.64 10.04
N LYS A 8 -12.01 4.57 11.39
CA LYS A 8 -13.14 4.96 12.23
C LYS A 8 -12.78 6.03 13.24
N VAL A 9 -11.63 5.93 13.88
CA VAL A 9 -11.08 6.92 14.83
C VAL A 9 -9.92 7.65 14.17
N PHE A 10 -8.91 6.92 13.69
CA PHE A 10 -7.89 7.47 12.82
C PHE A 10 -8.38 7.36 11.37
N GLN A 11 -8.88 8.44 10.83
CA GLN A 11 -9.52 8.44 9.50
C GLN A 11 -8.67 9.20 8.48
N ILE A 12 -8.65 8.68 7.25
CA ILE A 12 -8.16 9.44 6.10
C ILE A 12 -9.26 9.53 5.04
N THR A 13 -9.54 10.73 4.56
CA THR A 13 -10.37 10.98 3.39
C THR A 13 -9.52 11.58 2.28
N THR A 14 -9.50 10.96 1.09
CA THR A 14 -8.69 11.44 -0.05
C THR A 14 -9.54 12.03 -1.15
N PHE A 15 -9.00 13.00 -1.89
CA PHE A 15 -9.65 13.68 -3.02
C PHE A 15 -8.67 14.00 -4.15
N GLY A 16 -9.20 14.44 -5.29
CA GLY A 16 -8.45 14.88 -6.46
C GLY A 16 -8.19 13.79 -7.49
N GLU A 17 -8.10 14.18 -8.74
CA GLU A 17 -7.86 13.36 -9.92
C GLU A 17 -6.39 13.44 -10.36
N SER A 18 -5.91 12.40 -11.04
CA SER A 18 -4.51 12.29 -11.46
C SER A 18 -4.04 13.41 -12.39
N HIS A 19 -4.95 14.04 -13.14
CA HIS A 19 -4.69 15.16 -14.05
C HIS A 19 -5.50 16.41 -13.66
N GLY A 20 -6.02 16.46 -12.42
CA GLY A 20 -6.54 17.67 -11.81
C GLY A 20 -5.41 18.60 -11.33
N VAL A 21 -5.77 19.70 -10.71
CA VAL A 21 -4.81 20.69 -10.17
C VAL A 21 -3.93 20.07 -9.08
N ALA A 22 -4.54 19.29 -8.19
CA ALA A 22 -3.87 18.63 -7.08
C ALA A 22 -4.63 17.37 -6.66
N ILE A 23 -3.95 16.52 -5.91
CA ILE A 23 -4.54 15.50 -5.05
C ILE A 23 -4.29 15.88 -3.60
N GLY A 24 -5.10 15.39 -2.66
CA GLY A 24 -4.93 15.70 -1.26
C GLY A 24 -5.79 14.83 -0.37
N GLY A 25 -5.77 15.14 0.91
CA GLY A 25 -6.57 14.44 1.90
C GLY A 25 -6.71 15.21 3.19
N ILE A 26 -7.60 14.68 4.02
CA ILE A 26 -7.81 15.10 5.39
C ILE A 26 -7.60 13.87 6.27
N ILE A 27 -6.77 14.01 7.30
CA ILE A 27 -6.55 13.00 8.32
C ILE A 27 -7.19 13.53 9.60
N ASP A 28 -8.13 12.79 10.13
CA ASP A 28 -8.82 13.11 11.39
C ASP A 28 -8.52 12.06 12.46
N GLY A 29 -8.70 12.42 13.73
CA GLY A 29 -8.45 11.54 14.87
C GLY A 29 -6.98 11.40 15.27
N VAL A 30 -6.06 12.20 14.73
CA VAL A 30 -4.68 12.25 15.23
C VAL A 30 -4.68 12.86 16.63
N PRO A 31 -4.16 12.17 17.68
CA PRO A 31 -4.12 12.74 19.02
C PRO A 31 -3.32 14.05 19.06
N ALA A 32 -3.76 15.02 19.88
CA ALA A 32 -3.01 16.26 20.12
C ALA A 32 -1.68 15.95 20.82
N GLY A 33 -0.64 16.73 20.49
CA GLY A 33 0.68 16.62 21.11
C GLY A 33 1.60 15.58 20.49
N LEU A 34 1.19 14.93 19.38
CA LEU A 34 2.08 14.06 18.62
C LEU A 34 3.11 14.92 17.88
N GLU A 35 4.38 14.65 18.13
CA GLU A 35 5.48 15.22 17.36
C GLU A 35 5.54 14.54 15.99
N LEU A 36 5.55 15.35 14.92
CA LEU A 36 5.54 14.90 13.54
C LEU A 36 6.79 15.45 12.83
N ASP A 37 7.52 14.54 12.19
CA ASP A 37 8.65 14.86 11.31
C ASP A 37 8.17 15.01 9.86
N PRO A 38 8.08 16.23 9.31
CA PRO A 38 7.69 16.44 7.91
C PRO A 38 8.73 15.89 6.92
N ALA A 39 10.01 15.83 7.29
CA ALA A 39 11.03 15.22 6.44
C ALA A 39 10.84 13.71 6.33
N GLY A 40 10.43 13.05 7.41
CA GLY A 40 10.05 11.63 7.39
C GLY A 40 8.83 11.37 6.52
N ILE A 41 7.81 12.26 6.53
CA ILE A 41 6.64 12.16 5.64
C ILE A 41 7.09 12.30 4.17
N GLN A 42 7.94 13.27 3.86
CA GLN A 42 8.47 13.48 2.51
C GLN A 42 9.32 12.30 2.04
N SER A 43 10.14 11.73 2.93
CA SER A 43 10.96 10.54 2.62
C SER A 43 10.11 9.35 2.19
N ASP A 44 8.96 9.11 2.84
CA ASP A 44 8.04 8.05 2.42
C ASP A 44 7.42 8.32 1.03
N LEU A 45 7.09 9.56 0.74
CA LEU A 45 6.62 9.97 -0.58
C LEU A 45 7.71 9.79 -1.64
N ASP A 46 8.96 10.14 -1.32
CA ASP A 46 10.10 9.97 -2.22
C ASP A 46 10.34 8.49 -2.57
N ARG A 47 10.13 7.58 -1.62
CA ARG A 47 10.16 6.13 -1.89
C ARG A 47 9.05 5.67 -2.85
N ARG A 48 7.90 6.34 -2.85
CA ARG A 48 6.72 6.02 -3.69
C ARG A 48 6.79 6.66 -5.08
N ARG A 49 7.39 7.84 -5.21
CA ARG A 49 7.34 8.63 -6.46
C ARG A 49 7.82 7.84 -7.68
N PRO A 50 7.36 8.20 -8.90
CA PRO A 50 7.87 7.62 -10.13
C PRO A 50 9.31 8.04 -10.41
N GLY A 51 10.03 7.24 -11.25
CA GLY A 51 11.39 7.59 -11.69
C GLY A 51 12.47 7.40 -10.64
N THR A 52 12.26 6.50 -9.68
CA THR A 52 13.26 6.17 -8.65
C THR A 52 14.32 5.17 -9.11
N SER A 53 14.08 4.48 -10.23
CA SER A 53 15.01 3.51 -10.83
C SER A 53 14.68 3.25 -12.30
N ASP A 54 15.61 2.64 -13.03
CA ASP A 54 15.45 2.31 -14.46
C ASP A 54 14.38 1.24 -14.76
N ILE A 55 13.98 0.49 -13.75
CA ILE A 55 12.91 -0.53 -13.84
C ILE A 55 11.51 0.03 -13.52
N THR A 56 11.39 1.34 -13.28
CA THR A 56 10.12 2.03 -13.03
C THR A 56 9.80 3.01 -14.15
N THR A 57 8.57 3.56 -14.14
CA THR A 57 8.16 4.57 -15.13
C THR A 57 9.09 5.78 -15.15
N PRO A 58 9.45 6.32 -16.33
CA PRO A 58 10.29 7.51 -16.46
C PRO A 58 9.56 8.84 -16.14
N ARG A 59 8.33 8.80 -15.62
CA ARG A 59 7.66 10.02 -15.14
C ARG A 59 8.46 10.66 -14.02
N LYS A 60 8.38 11.99 -13.91
CA LYS A 60 8.99 12.76 -12.81
C LYS A 60 7.92 13.59 -12.14
N GLU A 61 7.62 13.25 -10.91
CA GLU A 61 6.76 14.03 -10.02
C GLU A 61 7.55 14.33 -8.75
N ASP A 62 7.51 15.57 -8.29
CA ASP A 62 8.22 15.94 -7.05
C ASP A 62 7.54 15.36 -5.82
N ASP A 63 6.23 15.05 -5.92
CA ASP A 63 5.38 14.57 -4.81
C ASP A 63 5.55 15.37 -3.51
N LYS A 64 5.82 16.69 -3.63
CA LYS A 64 6.02 17.54 -2.48
C LYS A 64 4.73 17.76 -1.73
N VAL A 65 4.67 17.30 -0.49
CA VAL A 65 3.51 17.50 0.37
C VAL A 65 3.52 18.91 0.99
N VAL A 66 2.32 19.51 1.02
CA VAL A 66 2.06 20.76 1.75
C VAL A 66 1.01 20.45 2.81
N ILE A 67 1.39 20.59 4.09
CA ILE A 67 0.46 20.50 5.21
C ILE A 67 -0.23 21.85 5.38
N LEU A 68 -1.56 21.83 5.48
CA LEU A 68 -2.41 23.02 5.45
C LEU A 68 -3.01 23.39 6.81
N SER A 69 -3.20 22.38 7.68
CA SER A 69 -3.89 22.56 8.97
C SER A 69 -3.55 21.43 9.94
N GLY A 70 -4.04 21.52 11.18
CA GLY A 70 -3.98 20.48 12.19
C GLY A 70 -2.64 20.32 12.87
N VAL A 71 -1.69 21.23 12.61
CA VAL A 71 -0.34 21.21 13.20
C VAL A 71 0.13 22.59 13.57
N LEU A 72 1.03 22.68 14.57
CA LEU A 72 1.77 23.87 14.95
C LEU A 72 3.27 23.62 14.69
N PRO A 73 4.04 24.64 14.25
CA PRO A 73 5.48 24.54 14.16
C PRO A 73 6.11 24.27 15.53
N ALA A 74 7.15 23.41 15.54
CA ALA A 74 7.95 23.08 16.71
C ALA A 74 9.44 23.26 16.42
N GLU A 75 10.29 23.11 17.43
CA GLU A 75 11.75 23.19 17.28
C GLU A 75 12.28 22.13 16.31
N GLY A 76 13.43 22.40 15.71
CA GLY A 76 14.09 21.46 14.80
C GLY A 76 13.38 21.22 13.47
N GLY A 77 12.39 22.05 13.10
CA GLY A 77 11.62 21.90 11.87
C GLY A 77 10.52 20.84 11.96
N LEU A 78 10.19 20.39 13.16
CA LEU A 78 9.11 19.48 13.46
C LEU A 78 7.75 20.19 13.52
N PHE A 79 6.68 19.41 13.59
CA PHE A 79 5.34 19.86 13.88
C PHE A 79 4.80 19.17 15.15
N ILE A 80 3.85 19.81 15.82
CA ILE A 80 3.03 19.20 16.87
C ILE A 80 1.59 19.16 16.39
N SER A 81 0.96 18.02 16.45
CA SER A 81 -0.46 17.85 16.11
C SER A 81 -1.34 18.58 17.12
N THR A 82 -2.41 19.20 16.62
CA THR A 82 -3.36 19.96 17.48
C THR A 82 -4.57 19.16 17.95
N GLY A 83 -4.74 17.94 17.43
CA GLY A 83 -5.96 17.14 17.63
C GLY A 83 -7.12 17.54 16.70
N THR A 84 -6.92 18.52 15.83
CA THR A 84 -7.86 18.92 14.79
C THR A 84 -7.45 18.32 13.43
N PRO A 85 -8.34 18.30 12.41
CA PRO A 85 -8.04 17.65 11.13
C PRO A 85 -6.76 18.17 10.46
N ILE A 86 -5.88 17.26 10.09
CA ILE A 86 -4.67 17.56 9.31
C ILE A 86 -5.02 17.54 7.84
N GLY A 87 -5.15 18.71 7.23
CA GLY A 87 -5.33 18.86 5.79
C GLY A 87 -4.00 18.91 5.07
N PHE A 88 -3.90 18.24 3.91
CA PHE A 88 -2.70 18.27 3.08
C PHE A 88 -3.02 18.19 1.58
N GLN A 89 -2.08 18.65 0.75
CA GLN A 89 -2.17 18.54 -0.70
C GLN A 89 -0.82 18.25 -1.36
N LEU A 90 -0.89 17.66 -2.57
CA LEU A 90 0.23 17.46 -3.49
C LEU A 90 -0.19 18.01 -4.87
N ALA A 91 0.57 18.96 -5.42
CA ALA A 91 0.31 19.50 -6.74
C ALA A 91 0.62 18.48 -7.83
N ASN A 92 -0.18 18.46 -8.91
CA ASN A 92 0.11 17.68 -10.12
C ASN A 92 0.88 18.56 -11.11
N LYS A 93 2.16 18.27 -11.33
CA LYS A 93 3.03 19.09 -12.19
C LYS A 93 3.25 18.50 -13.58
N ASP A 94 3.36 17.15 -13.72
CA ASP A 94 3.63 16.45 -14.99
C ASP A 94 2.37 15.82 -15.60
N ALA A 95 1.25 16.54 -15.57
CA ALA A 95 -0.03 16.10 -16.13
C ALA A 95 -0.12 16.44 -17.63
N LYS A 96 0.30 15.51 -18.51
CA LYS A 96 0.19 15.64 -19.96
C LYS A 96 -1.10 15.03 -20.48
N SER A 97 -2.15 15.82 -20.60
CA SER A 97 -3.50 15.37 -21.03
C SER A 97 -3.53 14.82 -22.47
N ALA A 98 -2.69 15.33 -23.35
CA ALA A 98 -2.61 14.88 -24.76
C ALA A 98 -2.18 13.41 -24.92
N ASP A 99 -1.51 12.83 -23.94
CA ASP A 99 -1.07 11.42 -23.96
C ASP A 99 -2.24 10.41 -23.95
N HIS A 100 -3.48 10.87 -23.67
CA HIS A 100 -4.63 9.99 -23.43
C HIS A 100 -5.83 10.20 -24.37
N SER A 101 -5.78 11.17 -25.30
CA SER A 101 -6.89 11.49 -26.21
C SER A 101 -7.36 10.29 -27.05
N HIS A 102 -6.44 9.40 -27.44
CA HIS A 102 -6.72 8.19 -28.21
C HIS A 102 -7.56 7.14 -27.44
N LEU A 103 -7.75 7.34 -26.13
CA LEU A 103 -8.52 6.44 -25.25
C LEU A 103 -9.95 6.92 -25.00
N GLU A 104 -10.37 8.04 -25.59
CA GLU A 104 -11.69 8.66 -25.33
C GLU A 104 -12.84 7.68 -25.54
N ASN A 105 -12.83 6.98 -26.66
CA ASN A 105 -13.87 6.01 -27.03
C ASN A 105 -13.45 4.56 -26.88
N THR A 106 -12.32 4.28 -26.22
CA THR A 106 -11.74 2.92 -26.14
C THR A 106 -11.66 2.45 -24.69
N PHE A 107 -11.96 1.17 -24.46
CA PHE A 107 -11.78 0.54 -23.16
C PHE A 107 -10.51 -0.30 -23.14
N ARG A 108 -9.55 0.03 -22.29
CA ARG A 108 -8.33 -0.78 -22.12
C ARG A 108 -8.66 -2.10 -21.42
N PRO A 109 -8.24 -3.26 -21.94
CA PRO A 109 -8.44 -4.56 -21.28
C PRO A 109 -7.92 -4.53 -19.83
N SER A 110 -8.70 -5.07 -18.90
CA SER A 110 -8.39 -5.15 -17.45
C SER A 110 -8.12 -3.80 -16.74
N HIS A 111 -8.37 -2.67 -17.39
CA HIS A 111 -8.35 -1.34 -16.77
C HIS A 111 -9.74 -0.94 -16.25
N ALA A 112 -9.80 0.08 -15.40
CA ALA A 112 -11.06 0.58 -14.84
C ALA A 112 -11.94 1.39 -15.82
N ASP A 113 -11.53 1.56 -17.07
CA ASP A 113 -12.20 2.43 -18.05
C ASP A 113 -13.69 2.13 -18.20
N TYR A 114 -14.02 0.86 -18.51
CA TYR A 114 -15.41 0.42 -18.69
C TYR A 114 -16.23 0.53 -17.41
N THR A 115 -15.68 0.07 -16.29
CA THR A 115 -16.42 0.02 -15.02
C THR A 115 -16.72 1.40 -14.45
N TYR A 116 -15.82 2.39 -14.64
CA TYR A 116 -16.08 3.78 -14.28
C TYR A 116 -17.11 4.43 -15.19
N ASP A 117 -17.03 4.19 -16.49
CA ASP A 117 -17.98 4.69 -17.46
C ASP A 117 -19.40 4.14 -17.20
N ALA A 118 -19.51 2.83 -17.00
CA ALA A 118 -20.77 2.16 -16.68
C ALA A 118 -21.38 2.62 -15.35
N LYS A 119 -20.53 2.90 -14.34
CA LYS A 119 -20.99 3.29 -13.01
C LYS A 119 -21.44 4.76 -12.93
N TYR A 120 -20.66 5.67 -13.53
CA TYR A 120 -20.83 7.11 -13.35
C TYR A 120 -21.40 7.82 -14.60
N GLY A 121 -21.50 7.10 -15.74
CA GLY A 121 -21.93 7.68 -17.02
C GLY A 121 -20.87 8.57 -17.69
N LEU A 122 -19.76 8.82 -17.00
CA LEU A 122 -18.61 9.60 -17.47
C LEU A 122 -17.33 9.14 -16.77
N ARG A 123 -16.20 9.40 -17.40
CA ARG A 123 -14.87 9.14 -16.81
C ARG A 123 -13.88 10.23 -17.19
N ASP A 124 -12.89 10.46 -16.37
CA ASP A 124 -11.72 11.24 -16.74
C ASP A 124 -10.80 10.37 -17.61
N ILE A 125 -10.75 10.66 -18.91
CA ILE A 125 -9.89 9.96 -19.89
C ILE A 125 -8.41 10.30 -19.68
N ARG A 126 -8.11 11.41 -19.01
CA ARG A 126 -6.75 11.86 -18.72
C ARG A 126 -6.14 11.03 -17.59
N GLY A 127 -5.54 9.89 -17.91
CA GLY A 127 -4.85 9.03 -16.96
C GLY A 127 -5.73 8.27 -15.95
N GLY A 128 -7.06 8.26 -16.14
CA GLY A 128 -8.00 7.47 -15.34
C GLY A 128 -8.48 8.14 -14.04
N GLY A 129 -8.21 9.43 -13.83
CA GLY A 129 -8.75 10.19 -12.69
C GLY A 129 -8.47 9.55 -11.33
N ARG A 130 -9.53 9.25 -10.55
CA ARG A 130 -9.46 8.57 -9.24
C ARG A 130 -9.05 7.10 -9.32
N SER A 131 -9.16 6.42 -10.47
CA SER A 131 -8.69 5.04 -10.63
C SER A 131 -7.18 4.93 -10.83
N SER A 132 -6.52 6.06 -11.04
CA SER A 132 -5.06 6.13 -11.21
C SER A 132 -4.31 5.84 -9.91
N ALA A 133 -3.18 5.15 -10.01
CA ALA A 133 -2.26 4.94 -8.88
C ALA A 133 -1.68 6.26 -8.31
N ARG A 134 -1.88 7.41 -8.95
CA ARG A 134 -1.51 8.74 -8.44
C ARG A 134 -2.12 9.02 -7.07
N GLU A 135 -3.37 8.63 -6.86
CA GLU A 135 -4.12 8.79 -5.61
C GLU A 135 -3.40 8.18 -4.40
N THR A 136 -2.64 7.09 -4.60
CA THR A 136 -1.92 6.40 -3.52
C THR A 136 -0.86 7.26 -2.83
N ALA A 137 -0.41 8.38 -3.41
CA ALA A 137 0.45 9.33 -2.73
C ALA A 137 -0.23 9.93 -1.48
N CYS A 138 -1.54 10.18 -1.53
CA CYS A 138 -2.30 10.64 -0.38
C CYS A 138 -2.31 9.59 0.75
N ARG A 139 -2.41 8.31 0.40
CA ARG A 139 -2.36 7.20 1.38
C ARG A 139 -1.00 7.13 2.06
N VAL A 140 0.09 7.38 1.33
CA VAL A 140 1.45 7.40 1.88
C VAL A 140 1.63 8.53 2.88
N VAL A 141 1.08 9.72 2.63
CA VAL A 141 1.08 10.83 3.61
C VAL A 141 0.38 10.41 4.90
N GLY A 142 -0.85 9.88 4.80
CA GLY A 142 -1.59 9.41 5.97
C GLY A 142 -0.90 8.28 6.71
N GLY A 143 -0.34 7.33 5.95
CA GLY A 143 0.43 6.20 6.50
C GLY A 143 1.70 6.63 7.20
N ALA A 144 2.40 7.66 6.70
CA ALA A 144 3.59 8.21 7.34
C ALA A 144 3.28 8.83 8.71
N ILE A 145 2.17 9.58 8.82
CA ILE A 145 1.69 10.13 10.09
C ILE A 145 1.26 9.00 11.04
N ALA A 146 0.48 8.03 10.55
CA ALA A 146 0.08 6.85 11.31
C ALA A 146 1.29 6.08 11.85
N ARG A 147 2.32 5.89 11.03
CA ARG A 147 3.55 5.20 11.43
C ARG A 147 4.31 5.96 12.52
N GLN A 148 4.39 7.28 12.44
CA GLN A 148 5.03 8.09 13.49
C GLN A 148 4.28 7.95 14.82
N LEU A 149 2.94 7.97 14.82
CA LEU A 149 2.12 7.69 15.98
C LEU A 149 2.42 6.31 16.57
N LEU A 150 2.41 5.27 15.74
CA LEU A 150 2.62 3.88 16.15
C LEU A 150 4.04 3.66 16.69
N LYS A 151 5.06 4.23 16.05
CA LYS A 151 6.45 4.14 16.48
C LYS A 151 6.66 4.82 17.82
N THR A 152 6.19 6.06 17.98
CA THR A 152 6.37 6.85 19.20
C THR A 152 5.63 6.24 20.39
N THR A 153 4.42 5.70 20.17
CA THR A 153 3.57 5.23 21.29
C THR A 153 3.83 3.77 21.66
N TYR A 154 4.15 2.92 20.66
CA TYR A 154 4.18 1.46 20.86
C TYR A 154 5.45 0.80 20.31
N SER A 155 6.37 1.56 19.72
CA SER A 155 7.57 1.03 19.06
C SER A 155 7.26 0.08 17.90
N VAL A 156 6.06 0.16 17.32
CA VAL A 156 5.67 -0.64 16.16
C VAL A 156 6.52 -0.30 14.97
N GLU A 157 7.05 -1.32 14.32
CA GLU A 157 7.79 -1.20 13.08
C GLU A 157 7.09 -1.97 11.96
N ILE A 158 7.01 -1.36 10.78
CA ILE A 158 6.35 -1.92 9.59
C ILE A 158 7.34 -1.86 8.44
N SER A 159 7.58 -3.00 7.82
CA SER A 159 8.42 -3.10 6.64
C SER A 159 7.81 -4.07 5.63
N ALA A 160 7.95 -3.74 4.34
CA ALA A 160 7.50 -4.58 3.26
C ALA A 160 8.61 -4.75 2.23
N TYR A 161 8.60 -5.89 1.51
CA TYR A 161 9.57 -6.18 0.46
C TYR A 161 8.95 -6.99 -0.67
N VAL A 162 9.55 -6.92 -1.83
CA VAL A 162 9.17 -7.74 -2.98
C VAL A 162 9.66 -9.16 -2.75
N GLU A 163 8.72 -10.08 -2.54
CA GLU A 163 8.97 -11.49 -2.34
C GLU A 163 9.13 -12.24 -3.66
N ARG A 164 8.31 -11.87 -4.67
CA ARG A 164 8.26 -12.58 -5.94
C ARG A 164 7.94 -11.64 -7.10
N VAL A 165 8.62 -11.82 -8.21
CA VAL A 165 8.30 -11.27 -9.53
C VAL A 165 8.08 -12.45 -10.48
N GLN A 166 6.85 -12.61 -10.97
CA GLN A 166 6.40 -13.74 -11.79
C GLN A 166 6.71 -15.08 -11.09
N ASP A 167 7.65 -15.88 -11.61
CA ASP A 167 8.10 -17.17 -11.07
C ASP A 167 9.39 -17.09 -10.24
N ILE A 168 10.03 -15.93 -10.15
CA ILE A 168 11.26 -15.71 -9.39
C ILE A 168 10.89 -15.25 -7.97
N SER A 169 11.21 -16.05 -6.96
CA SER A 169 10.89 -15.76 -5.56
C SER A 169 12.09 -15.93 -4.63
N VAL A 170 12.05 -15.26 -3.49
CA VAL A 170 13.02 -15.46 -2.40
C VAL A 170 12.90 -16.88 -1.83
N PRO A 171 14.02 -17.49 -1.40
CA PRO A 171 14.02 -18.88 -0.93
C PRO A 171 13.76 -19.04 0.58
N PHE A 172 13.38 -17.98 1.27
CA PHE A 172 13.18 -17.96 2.73
C PHE A 172 11.71 -17.62 3.07
N PRO A 173 11.27 -18.01 4.28
CA PRO A 173 9.92 -17.67 4.76
C PRO A 173 9.77 -16.17 5.00
N PRO A 174 8.53 -15.64 5.08
CA PRO A 174 8.27 -14.26 5.47
C PRO A 174 9.01 -13.89 6.75
N THR A 175 9.79 -12.81 6.69
CA THR A 175 10.68 -12.33 7.76
C THR A 175 10.73 -10.81 7.72
N PHE A 176 10.92 -10.16 8.87
CA PHE A 176 11.13 -8.73 8.94
C PHE A 176 12.54 -8.35 8.47
N PHE A 177 12.61 -7.40 7.54
CA PHE A 177 13.84 -6.74 7.11
C PHE A 177 13.78 -5.25 7.37
N SER A 178 14.91 -4.62 7.69
CA SER A 178 14.93 -3.16 7.80
C SER A 178 14.69 -2.48 6.46
N ARG A 179 14.22 -1.25 6.49
CA ARG A 179 14.00 -0.47 5.25
C ARG A 179 15.28 -0.24 4.47
N GLU A 180 16.39 -0.04 5.17
CA GLU A 180 17.71 0.15 4.56
C GLU A 180 18.09 -1.09 3.74
N MET A 181 17.85 -2.29 4.28
CA MET A 181 18.10 -3.53 3.55
C MET A 181 17.16 -3.71 2.37
N VAL A 182 15.88 -3.41 2.53
CA VAL A 182 14.90 -3.50 1.45
C VAL A 182 15.20 -2.51 0.33
N ASP A 183 15.49 -1.26 0.67
CA ASP A 183 15.75 -0.19 -0.29
C ASP A 183 17.16 -0.24 -0.91
N SER A 184 18.03 -1.18 -0.48
CA SER A 184 19.37 -1.38 -1.05
C SER A 184 19.34 -1.86 -2.51
N THR A 185 18.26 -2.51 -2.94
CA THR A 185 18.07 -2.97 -4.32
C THR A 185 16.96 -2.20 -5.04
N ALA A 186 17.12 -2.00 -6.34
CA ALA A 186 16.15 -1.26 -7.17
C ALA A 186 14.75 -1.92 -7.18
N VAL A 187 14.68 -3.24 -7.05
CA VAL A 187 13.43 -4.01 -7.00
C VAL A 187 12.87 -4.12 -5.59
N ARG A 188 13.61 -3.66 -4.55
CA ARG A 188 13.23 -3.77 -3.14
C ARG A 188 13.04 -5.21 -2.66
N CYS A 189 13.95 -6.07 -3.06
CA CYS A 189 14.08 -7.45 -2.60
C CYS A 189 15.33 -7.54 -1.68
N PRO A 190 15.21 -8.12 -0.48
CA PRO A 190 16.31 -8.15 0.50
C PRO A 190 17.42 -9.19 0.20
N SER A 191 17.39 -9.82 -0.98
CA SER A 191 18.40 -10.75 -1.48
C SER A 191 18.99 -10.24 -2.78
N ASP A 192 20.26 -9.86 -2.81
CA ASP A 192 20.92 -9.30 -4.00
C ASP A 192 20.91 -10.27 -5.18
N GLU A 193 21.10 -11.56 -4.93
CA GLU A 193 21.07 -12.60 -5.98
C GLU A 193 19.68 -12.68 -6.63
N VAL A 194 18.63 -12.74 -5.81
CA VAL A 194 17.26 -12.83 -6.30
C VAL A 194 16.82 -11.50 -6.93
N ALA A 195 17.21 -10.37 -6.32
CA ALA A 195 16.96 -9.04 -6.86
C ALA A 195 17.49 -8.87 -8.28
N SER A 196 18.73 -9.35 -8.54
CA SER A 196 19.34 -9.29 -9.88
C SER A 196 18.53 -10.08 -10.92
N LYS A 197 18.04 -11.28 -10.55
CA LYS A 197 17.19 -12.10 -11.43
C LYS A 197 15.82 -11.43 -11.68
N MET A 198 15.21 -10.83 -10.64
CA MET A 198 13.95 -10.10 -10.75
C MET A 198 14.10 -8.88 -11.66
N ILE A 199 15.17 -8.10 -11.51
CA ILE A 199 15.46 -6.93 -12.34
C ILE A 199 15.60 -7.35 -13.81
N GLN A 200 16.39 -8.37 -14.09
CA GLN A 200 16.56 -8.90 -15.46
C GLN A 200 15.22 -9.34 -16.06
N ARG A 201 14.34 -10.00 -15.28
CA ARG A 201 13.00 -10.39 -15.74
C ARG A 201 12.14 -9.17 -16.07
N ILE A 202 12.15 -8.13 -15.24
CA ILE A 202 11.39 -6.90 -15.47
C ILE A 202 11.88 -6.20 -16.73
N GLU A 203 13.20 -6.13 -16.95
CA GLU A 203 13.81 -5.53 -18.14
C GLU A 203 13.43 -6.29 -19.41
N THR A 204 13.55 -7.63 -19.40
CA THR A 204 13.13 -8.47 -20.52
C THR A 204 11.69 -8.24 -20.91
N VAL A 205 10.77 -8.27 -19.92
CA VAL A 205 9.33 -8.07 -20.14
C VAL A 205 9.03 -6.65 -20.62
N ARG A 206 9.74 -5.63 -20.10
CA ARG A 206 9.64 -4.24 -20.56
C ARG A 206 10.02 -4.12 -22.03
N ASP A 207 11.13 -4.76 -22.45
CA ASP A 207 11.66 -4.68 -23.81
C ASP A 207 10.76 -5.41 -24.80
N GLU A 208 10.03 -6.44 -24.36
CA GLU A 208 8.94 -7.10 -25.09
C GLU A 208 7.67 -6.24 -25.19
N GLY A 209 7.61 -5.09 -24.52
CA GLY A 209 6.43 -4.22 -24.48
C GLY A 209 5.29 -4.75 -23.61
N ASP A 210 5.60 -5.60 -22.63
CA ASP A 210 4.66 -6.25 -21.72
C ASP A 210 4.86 -5.80 -20.28
N THR A 211 4.14 -6.42 -19.33
CA THR A 211 4.20 -6.13 -17.89
C THR A 211 4.17 -7.43 -17.08
N VAL A 212 4.67 -7.37 -15.87
CA VAL A 212 4.74 -8.51 -14.97
C VAL A 212 4.23 -8.13 -13.57
N GLY A 213 3.56 -9.07 -12.92
CA GLY A 213 3.10 -8.99 -11.54
C GLY A 213 3.97 -9.81 -10.58
N GLY A 214 3.49 -10.00 -9.37
CA GLY A 214 4.17 -10.80 -8.34
C GLY A 214 3.56 -10.61 -6.97
N SER A 215 4.36 -10.79 -5.91
CA SER A 215 3.90 -10.65 -4.54
C SER A 215 4.83 -9.78 -3.67
N ILE A 216 4.22 -9.14 -2.69
CA ILE A 216 4.86 -8.38 -1.62
C ILE A 216 4.54 -9.07 -0.31
N VAL A 217 5.53 -9.18 0.57
CA VAL A 217 5.35 -9.51 1.98
C VAL A 217 5.46 -8.21 2.79
N VAL A 218 4.56 -8.02 3.74
CA VAL A 218 4.65 -6.98 4.77
C VAL A 218 4.63 -7.64 6.14
N VAL A 219 5.53 -7.18 7.00
CA VAL A 219 5.64 -7.61 8.40
C VAL A 219 5.54 -6.40 9.30
N ALA A 220 4.65 -6.49 10.30
CA ALA A 220 4.57 -5.52 11.38
C ALA A 220 4.93 -6.20 12.70
N LYS A 221 5.96 -5.68 13.38
CA LYS A 221 6.41 -6.19 14.67
C LYS A 221 6.12 -5.21 15.80
N ASN A 222 6.19 -5.71 17.03
CA ASN A 222 5.86 -4.98 18.26
C ASN A 222 4.41 -4.47 18.30
N VAL A 223 3.49 -5.14 17.59
CA VAL A 223 2.06 -4.83 17.67
C VAL A 223 1.53 -5.41 18.97
N PRO A 224 1.02 -4.58 19.92
CA PRO A 224 0.49 -5.08 21.18
C PRO A 224 -0.65 -6.09 20.98
N THR A 225 -0.78 -7.04 21.88
CA THR A 225 -1.97 -7.91 21.96
C THR A 225 -3.20 -7.09 22.23
N GLY A 226 -4.32 -7.41 21.54
CA GLY A 226 -5.63 -6.83 21.86
C GLY A 226 -6.20 -5.88 20.78
N TRP A 227 -5.50 -5.60 19.69
CA TRP A 227 -6.03 -4.74 18.61
C TRP A 227 -6.89 -5.53 17.65
N GLY A 228 -8.13 -5.11 17.49
CA GLY A 228 -9.13 -5.73 16.63
C GLY A 228 -10.51 -5.72 17.26
N GLU A 229 -11.57 -5.54 16.45
CA GLU A 229 -12.94 -5.39 16.90
C GLU A 229 -13.85 -6.47 16.27
N PRO A 230 -13.93 -7.67 16.86
CA PRO A 230 -14.94 -8.64 16.45
C PRO A 230 -16.35 -8.02 16.57
N VAL A 231 -17.36 -8.44 15.78
CA VAL A 231 -17.33 -9.59 14.86
C VAL A 231 -16.87 -9.18 13.44
N PHE A 232 -17.28 -8.01 12.94
CA PHE A 232 -17.07 -7.60 11.53
C PHE A 232 -15.83 -6.74 11.32
N ASP A 233 -15.40 -5.98 12.30
CA ASP A 233 -14.21 -5.12 12.26
C ASP A 233 -12.98 -5.86 12.83
N LYS A 234 -12.84 -7.14 12.50
CA LYS A 234 -11.65 -7.90 12.83
C LYS A 234 -10.43 -7.23 12.21
N LEU A 235 -9.30 -7.24 12.91
CA LEU A 235 -8.05 -6.65 12.41
C LEU A 235 -7.67 -7.18 11.03
N ASN A 236 -7.78 -8.50 10.82
CA ASN A 236 -7.51 -9.11 9.51
C ASN A 236 -8.51 -8.68 8.43
N ALA A 237 -9.76 -8.41 8.78
CA ALA A 237 -10.77 -7.94 7.82
C ALA A 237 -10.49 -6.49 7.38
N ASP A 238 -10.16 -5.60 8.33
CA ASP A 238 -9.81 -4.21 8.02
C ASP A 238 -8.48 -4.11 7.26
N LEU A 239 -7.47 -4.91 7.62
CA LEU A 239 -6.22 -5.03 6.86
C LEU A 239 -6.48 -5.52 5.43
N ALA A 240 -7.32 -6.55 5.25
CA ALA A 240 -7.68 -7.05 3.93
C ALA A 240 -8.42 -5.99 3.11
N LYS A 241 -9.40 -5.28 3.68
CA LYS A 241 -10.12 -4.18 3.02
C LYS A 241 -9.16 -3.09 2.57
N ALA A 242 -8.25 -2.66 3.43
CA ALA A 242 -7.29 -1.61 3.13
C ALA A 242 -6.33 -2.03 2.02
N LEU A 243 -5.71 -3.19 2.13
CA LEU A 243 -4.73 -3.70 1.16
C LEU A 243 -5.36 -4.07 -0.19
N MET A 244 -6.56 -4.69 -0.19
CA MET A 244 -7.30 -4.99 -1.42
C MET A 244 -7.79 -3.74 -2.16
N SER A 245 -7.82 -2.57 -1.51
CA SER A 245 -8.13 -1.30 -2.16
C SER A 245 -6.97 -0.71 -2.97
N ILE A 246 -5.75 -1.25 -2.83
CA ILE A 246 -4.58 -0.81 -3.61
C ILE A 246 -4.77 -1.24 -5.07
N PRO A 247 -4.54 -0.33 -6.06
CA PRO A 247 -4.62 -0.70 -7.47
C PRO A 247 -3.73 -1.91 -7.80
N ALA A 248 -4.24 -2.80 -8.66
CA ALA A 248 -3.63 -4.06 -9.11
C ALA A 248 -3.58 -5.19 -8.07
N VAL A 249 -3.93 -5.00 -6.81
CA VAL A 249 -4.04 -6.09 -5.85
C VAL A 249 -5.18 -7.03 -6.20
N LYS A 250 -4.93 -8.35 -6.14
CA LYS A 250 -5.88 -9.42 -6.47
C LYS A 250 -5.89 -10.58 -5.48
N ALA A 251 -4.89 -10.68 -4.61
CA ALA A 251 -4.79 -11.75 -3.62
C ALA A 251 -4.21 -11.21 -2.31
N LEU A 252 -4.60 -11.85 -1.20
CA LEU A 252 -4.08 -11.56 0.12
C LEU A 252 -4.08 -12.84 0.94
N GLU A 253 -3.00 -13.08 1.68
CA GLU A 253 -2.86 -14.15 2.66
C GLU A 253 -2.36 -13.59 3.98
N ILE A 254 -2.82 -14.13 5.10
CA ILE A 254 -2.37 -13.79 6.45
C ILE A 254 -1.78 -15.04 7.08
N GLY A 255 -0.56 -14.92 7.63
CA GLY A 255 0.17 -16.06 8.19
C GLY A 255 0.39 -17.15 7.17
N SER A 256 -0.03 -18.38 7.50
CA SER A 256 0.08 -19.55 6.61
C SER A 256 -0.78 -19.48 5.34
N GLY A 257 -1.80 -18.59 5.31
CA GLY A 257 -2.64 -18.39 4.15
C GLY A 257 -3.21 -19.68 3.58
N PHE A 258 -3.16 -19.84 2.25
CA PHE A 258 -3.66 -21.05 1.57
C PHE A 258 -2.88 -22.32 1.96
N SER A 259 -1.59 -22.23 2.30
CA SER A 259 -0.82 -23.41 2.73
C SER A 259 -1.36 -24.01 4.02
N GLY A 260 -1.94 -23.19 4.91
CA GLY A 260 -2.61 -23.65 6.13
C GLY A 260 -3.80 -24.56 5.88
N THR A 261 -4.47 -24.42 4.72
CA THR A 261 -5.62 -25.28 4.36
C THR A 261 -5.22 -26.74 4.06
N LEU A 262 -3.95 -27.01 3.85
CA LEU A 262 -3.39 -28.33 3.61
C LEU A 262 -2.91 -29.01 4.91
N MET A 263 -2.90 -28.28 6.03
CA MET A 263 -2.42 -28.75 7.33
C MET A 263 -3.56 -29.35 8.15
N ARG A 264 -3.21 -30.28 9.03
CA ARG A 264 -4.11 -30.71 10.10
C ARG A 264 -4.13 -29.66 11.22
N GLY A 265 -5.20 -29.62 12.03
CA GLY A 265 -5.30 -28.67 13.14
C GLY A 265 -4.12 -28.79 14.11
N SER A 266 -3.66 -29.98 14.42
CA SER A 266 -2.48 -30.22 15.26
C SER A 266 -1.15 -29.72 14.68
N GLU A 267 -1.08 -29.54 13.36
CA GLU A 267 0.08 -28.99 12.66
C GLU A 267 -0.01 -27.46 12.52
N HIS A 268 -1.24 -26.96 12.39
CA HIS A 268 -1.51 -25.54 12.19
C HIS A 268 -1.56 -24.73 13.48
N ASN A 269 -1.99 -25.34 14.60
CA ASN A 269 -2.18 -24.63 15.87
C ASN A 269 -0.85 -24.05 16.38
N ASP A 270 -0.87 -22.75 16.67
CA ASP A 270 0.22 -22.05 17.34
C ASP A 270 0.09 -22.28 18.85
N GLU A 271 0.88 -23.18 19.41
CA GLU A 271 0.85 -23.51 20.84
C GLU A 271 1.33 -22.33 21.69
N PHE A 272 0.59 -22.01 22.74
CA PHE A 272 1.00 -20.99 23.70
C PHE A 272 2.17 -21.47 24.56
N VAL A 273 3.16 -20.61 24.74
CA VAL A 273 4.33 -20.85 25.57
C VAL A 273 4.54 -19.66 26.53
N SER A 274 5.29 -19.90 27.60
CA SER A 274 5.72 -18.81 28.48
C SER A 274 6.59 -17.83 27.72
N GLY A 275 6.31 -16.54 27.84
CA GLY A 275 7.03 -15.49 27.13
C GLY A 275 8.51 -15.49 27.50
N LYS A 276 9.35 -15.33 26.49
CA LYS A 276 10.82 -15.26 26.58
C LYS A 276 11.33 -13.86 26.28
N SER A 277 10.50 -13.06 25.62
CA SER A 277 10.82 -11.67 25.24
C SER A 277 10.54 -10.72 26.40
N ASP A 278 11.30 -9.63 26.50
CA ASP A 278 11.13 -8.62 27.55
C ASP A 278 9.69 -8.07 27.56
N GLY A 279 8.99 -8.29 28.68
CA GLY A 279 7.63 -7.83 28.89
C GLY A 279 6.51 -8.74 28.37
N ALA A 280 6.80 -9.79 27.62
CA ALA A 280 5.79 -10.74 27.18
C ALA A 280 5.59 -11.84 28.23
N VAL A 281 4.33 -12.04 28.67
CA VAL A 281 3.96 -13.12 29.60
C VAL A 281 3.63 -14.40 28.84
N ILE A 282 3.05 -14.25 27.65
CA ILE A 282 2.61 -15.35 26.78
C ILE A 282 3.10 -15.05 25.35
N GLU A 283 3.65 -16.05 24.69
CA GLU A 283 4.03 -16.05 23.28
C GLU A 283 3.49 -17.31 22.60
N THR A 284 3.68 -17.45 21.30
CA THR A 284 3.35 -18.68 20.57
C THR A 284 4.63 -19.37 20.07
N SER A 285 4.60 -20.70 19.98
CA SER A 285 5.73 -21.51 19.49
C SER A 285 5.94 -21.42 17.99
N SER A 286 4.91 -20.96 17.27
CA SER A 286 4.90 -20.74 15.82
C SER A 286 3.95 -19.58 15.51
N ASN A 287 3.96 -19.07 14.29
CA ASN A 287 3.11 -17.94 13.88
C ASN A 287 2.37 -18.22 12.57
N ARG A 288 1.66 -19.36 12.51
CA ARG A 288 0.83 -19.73 11.35
C ARG A 288 -0.41 -18.86 11.24
N SER A 289 -0.90 -18.35 12.37
CA SER A 289 -1.99 -17.36 12.44
C SER A 289 -1.59 -15.97 11.91
N GLY A 290 -0.30 -15.71 11.71
CA GLY A 290 0.20 -14.43 11.21
C GLY A 290 -0.07 -13.26 12.15
N GLY A 291 0.06 -13.46 13.48
CA GLY A 291 -0.10 -12.42 14.50
C GLY A 291 -1.54 -12.07 14.85
N ILE A 292 -2.54 -12.77 14.30
CA ILE A 292 -3.96 -12.44 14.48
C ILE A 292 -4.75 -13.70 14.80
N GLN A 293 -5.38 -13.75 15.97
CA GLN A 293 -6.24 -14.84 16.43
C GLN A 293 -7.61 -14.30 16.82
N GLY A 294 -8.68 -14.93 16.33
CA GLY A 294 -10.06 -14.46 16.57
C GLY A 294 -10.36 -13.07 15.99
N GLY A 295 -9.50 -12.51 15.14
CA GLY A 295 -9.61 -11.16 14.61
C GLY A 295 -8.93 -10.09 15.45
N ILE A 296 -8.13 -10.50 16.43
CA ILE A 296 -7.43 -9.63 17.40
C ILE A 296 -5.93 -9.96 17.33
N SER A 297 -5.06 -8.95 17.41
CA SER A 297 -3.63 -9.16 17.50
C SER A 297 -3.24 -9.94 18.75
N ASN A 298 -2.30 -10.88 18.62
CA ASN A 298 -1.86 -11.75 19.72
C ASN A 298 -0.47 -11.43 20.28
N GLY A 299 0.20 -10.39 19.77
CA GLY A 299 1.54 -9.97 20.17
C GLY A 299 2.66 -10.46 19.25
N GLU A 300 2.39 -11.46 18.41
CA GLU A 300 3.33 -11.93 17.41
C GLU A 300 3.40 -10.99 16.20
N GLU A 301 4.41 -11.17 15.36
CA GLU A 301 4.53 -10.42 14.11
C GLU A 301 3.29 -10.60 13.23
N ILE A 302 2.70 -9.49 12.76
CA ILE A 302 1.66 -9.56 11.76
C ILE A 302 2.31 -9.76 10.40
N VAL A 303 2.01 -10.90 9.76
CA VAL A 303 2.59 -11.31 8.50
C VAL A 303 1.51 -11.41 7.43
N ILE A 304 1.67 -10.63 6.35
CA ILE A 304 0.71 -10.59 5.24
C ILE A 304 1.46 -10.70 3.92
N ARG A 305 0.95 -11.55 3.01
CA ARG A 305 1.39 -11.66 1.62
C ARG A 305 0.32 -11.07 0.70
N ILE A 306 0.72 -10.25 -0.27
CA ILE A 306 -0.18 -9.53 -1.15
C ILE A 306 0.22 -9.80 -2.60
N GLY A 307 -0.74 -10.29 -3.41
CA GLY A 307 -0.55 -10.58 -4.83
C GLY A 307 -1.01 -9.44 -5.72
N PHE A 308 -0.13 -9.01 -6.63
CA PHE A 308 -0.38 -7.97 -7.61
C PHE A 308 -0.45 -8.57 -9.02
N LYS A 309 -1.53 -8.28 -9.74
CA LYS A 309 -1.59 -8.62 -11.18
C LYS A 309 -0.64 -7.74 -11.99
N PRO A 310 -0.25 -8.16 -13.22
CA PRO A 310 0.44 -7.30 -14.17
C PRO A 310 -0.32 -5.99 -14.43
N VAL A 311 0.39 -4.92 -14.78
CA VAL A 311 -0.22 -3.64 -15.17
C VAL A 311 -1.02 -3.84 -16.47
N ALA A 312 -2.23 -3.29 -16.51
CA ALA A 312 -3.16 -3.51 -17.63
C ALA A 312 -2.74 -2.83 -18.94
N THR A 313 -2.00 -1.72 -18.86
CA THR A 313 -1.58 -0.96 -20.04
C THR A 313 -0.24 -1.48 -20.55
N ILE A 314 -0.27 -2.16 -21.70
CA ILE A 314 0.91 -2.75 -22.37
C ILE A 314 1.08 -2.17 -23.76
N LYS A 315 2.31 -2.23 -24.30
CA LYS A 315 2.61 -1.76 -25.66
C LYS A 315 2.21 -2.74 -26.75
N LYS A 316 1.98 -4.02 -26.39
CA LYS A 316 1.47 -5.04 -27.32
C LYS A 316 0.05 -4.68 -27.76
N ILE A 317 -0.29 -5.02 -29.01
CA ILE A 317 -1.64 -4.83 -29.55
C ILE A 317 -2.58 -5.81 -28.84
N GLN A 318 -3.70 -5.29 -28.34
CA GLN A 318 -4.76 -6.06 -27.67
C GLN A 318 -6.11 -5.82 -28.36
N ASN A 319 -6.93 -6.85 -28.45
CA ASN A 319 -8.32 -6.73 -28.89
C ASN A 319 -9.16 -6.10 -27.78
N THR A 320 -10.08 -5.23 -28.15
CA THR A 320 -11.01 -4.57 -27.24
C THR A 320 -12.25 -4.08 -28.00
N VAL A 321 -13.10 -3.33 -27.34
CA VAL A 321 -14.25 -2.66 -27.96
C VAL A 321 -14.24 -1.16 -27.67
N ASN A 322 -14.91 -0.39 -28.54
CA ASN A 322 -15.21 1.02 -28.28
C ASN A 322 -16.51 1.16 -27.47
N ARG A 323 -16.94 2.41 -27.21
CA ARG A 323 -18.19 2.70 -26.46
C ARG A 323 -19.44 2.19 -27.16
N ASP A 324 -19.43 2.04 -28.48
CA ASP A 324 -20.56 1.56 -29.28
C ASP A 324 -20.59 0.02 -29.38
N GLY A 325 -19.60 -0.67 -28.76
CA GLY A 325 -19.49 -2.14 -28.76
C GLY A 325 -18.82 -2.69 -30.01
N GLU A 326 -18.23 -1.85 -30.85
CA GLU A 326 -17.52 -2.30 -32.05
C GLU A 326 -16.11 -2.83 -31.70
N GLU A 327 -15.75 -3.96 -32.31
CA GLU A 327 -14.42 -4.58 -32.12
C GLU A 327 -13.33 -3.71 -32.72
N ILE A 328 -12.33 -3.37 -31.90
CA ILE A 328 -11.16 -2.58 -32.27
C ILE A 328 -9.90 -3.16 -31.62
N THR A 329 -8.76 -2.60 -31.97
CA THR A 329 -7.50 -2.89 -31.29
C THR A 329 -6.97 -1.68 -30.56
N VAL A 330 -6.26 -1.93 -29.45
CA VAL A 330 -5.58 -0.88 -28.69
C VAL A 330 -4.16 -1.32 -28.34
N SER A 331 -3.23 -0.37 -28.36
CA SER A 331 -1.92 -0.54 -27.76
C SER A 331 -1.64 0.61 -26.79
N GLY A 332 -1.02 0.32 -25.66
CA GLY A 332 -0.69 1.35 -24.67
C GLY A 332 0.37 2.29 -25.19
N LYS A 333 0.01 3.58 -25.26
CA LYS A 333 0.97 4.67 -25.51
C LYS A 333 1.30 5.35 -24.18
N GLY A 334 2.51 5.87 -24.05
CA GLY A 334 2.93 6.62 -22.88
C GLY A 334 3.88 5.84 -21.94
N ARG A 335 4.02 6.37 -20.73
CA ARG A 335 5.01 5.95 -19.73
C ARG A 335 4.34 5.12 -18.64
N HIS A 336 4.49 3.81 -18.69
CA HIS A 336 3.89 2.87 -17.72
C HIS A 336 4.97 2.08 -16.99
N ASP A 337 4.67 1.63 -15.76
CA ASP A 337 5.56 0.73 -15.02
C ASP A 337 5.51 -0.67 -15.65
N PRO A 338 6.64 -1.30 -16.00
CA PRO A 338 6.67 -2.70 -16.40
C PRO A 338 6.35 -3.64 -15.23
N CYS A 339 6.62 -3.20 -14.01
CA CYS A 339 6.27 -3.87 -12.75
C CYS A 339 5.98 -2.82 -11.68
N VAL A 340 4.83 -2.93 -11.00
CA VAL A 340 4.43 -1.95 -9.97
C VAL A 340 5.01 -2.25 -8.59
N LEU A 341 5.52 -3.46 -8.35
CA LEU A 341 5.87 -3.95 -7.02
C LEU A 341 6.84 -3.03 -6.27
N PRO A 342 7.95 -2.55 -6.85
CA PRO A 342 8.87 -1.69 -6.11
C PRO A 342 8.21 -0.40 -5.61
N ARG A 343 7.30 0.19 -6.38
CA ARG A 343 6.57 1.40 -6.02
C ARG A 343 5.40 1.14 -5.06
N ALA A 344 4.89 -0.10 -5.03
CA ALA A 344 3.82 -0.50 -4.14
C ALA A 344 4.27 -0.69 -2.68
N ILE A 345 5.56 -0.93 -2.42
CA ILE A 345 6.11 -1.15 -1.08
C ILE A 345 5.68 -0.05 -0.08
N PRO A 346 5.98 1.24 -0.29
CA PRO A 346 5.57 2.27 0.66
C PRO A 346 4.04 2.44 0.76
N ILE A 347 3.29 2.05 -0.27
CA ILE A 347 1.82 2.08 -0.25
C ILE A 347 1.29 0.96 0.67
N VAL A 348 1.85 -0.24 0.57
CA VAL A 348 1.50 -1.39 1.42
C VAL A 348 1.82 -1.07 2.88
N GLU A 349 3.03 -0.56 3.17
CA GLU A 349 3.42 -0.12 4.52
C GLU A 349 2.44 0.93 5.07
N ALA A 350 2.07 1.92 4.26
CA ALA A 350 1.14 2.98 4.63
C ALA A 350 -0.26 2.44 4.97
N MET A 351 -0.79 1.52 4.16
CA MET A 351 -2.12 0.95 4.40
C MET A 351 -2.17 0.11 5.68
N VAL A 352 -1.11 -0.65 5.97
CA VAL A 352 -0.99 -1.38 7.25
C VAL A 352 -0.90 -0.40 8.42
N ALA A 353 -0.09 0.65 8.31
CA ALA A 353 0.04 1.68 9.36
C ALA A 353 -1.29 2.38 9.66
N LEU A 354 -2.07 2.75 8.64
CA LEU A 354 -3.39 3.39 8.80
C LEU A 354 -4.35 2.51 9.60
N VAL A 355 -4.42 1.22 9.28
CA VAL A 355 -5.31 0.28 9.97
C VAL A 355 -4.84 0.06 11.41
N LEU A 356 -3.55 -0.15 11.63
CA LEU A 356 -3.01 -0.36 12.98
C LEU A 356 -3.18 0.89 13.85
N ALA A 357 -3.00 2.10 13.31
CA ALA A 357 -3.25 3.35 14.04
C ALA A 357 -4.71 3.49 14.43
N ASP A 358 -5.67 3.18 13.54
CA ASP A 358 -7.09 3.20 13.86
C ASP A 358 -7.44 2.23 14.99
N HIS A 359 -7.00 0.97 14.89
CA HIS A 359 -7.25 -0.03 15.93
C HIS A 359 -6.55 0.29 17.25
N SER A 360 -5.34 0.89 17.22
CA SER A 360 -4.64 1.30 18.44
C SER A 360 -5.40 2.37 19.24
N LEU A 361 -6.06 3.30 18.55
CA LEU A 361 -6.88 4.33 19.20
C LEU A 361 -8.23 3.77 19.67
N ARG A 362 -8.85 2.89 18.89
CA ARG A 362 -10.09 2.19 19.28
C ARG A 362 -9.89 1.37 20.54
N GLN A 363 -8.77 0.68 20.68
CA GLN A 363 -8.43 -0.13 21.85
C GLN A 363 -8.44 0.66 23.16
N ARG A 364 -8.14 1.97 23.13
CA ARG A 364 -8.09 2.81 24.35
C ARG A 364 -9.41 2.89 25.12
N THR A 365 -10.53 2.57 24.49
CA THR A 365 -11.87 2.60 25.09
C THR A 365 -12.41 1.21 25.40
N SER A 366 -11.69 0.15 25.05
CA SER A 366 -12.16 -1.24 25.22
C SER A 366 -11.96 -1.77 26.63
N ARG A 367 -11.19 -1.08 27.47
CA ARG A 367 -10.86 -1.52 28.81
C ARG A 367 -10.67 -0.32 29.75
N LEU A 368 -11.19 -0.40 30.99
CA LEU A 368 -11.02 0.57 32.08
C LEU A 368 -9.64 0.41 32.72
#